data_c6db2742c1d4f09d0e079ae250faace4
#
_entry.id   c6db2742c1d4f09d0e079ae250faace4
#
_cell.length_a   1.000
_cell.length_b   1.000
_cell.length_c   1.000
_cell.angle_alpha   90.00
_cell.angle_beta   90.00
_cell.angle_gamma   90.00
#
_symmetry.space_group_name_H-M   'P 1'
#
loop_
_entity.id
_entity.type
_entity.pdbx_description
1 polymer ?
#
loop_
_entity_poly.entity_id
_entity_poly.type
_entity_poly.pdbx_seq_one_letter_code
_entity_poly.pdbx_strand_id
1 'polypeptide(L)'
;MRKRMVLKGSKMLASVVTLILSLPAFSQGVSSPSQTEKVAETIIKVNDYWQNHNTYKTSSFWNWAVYHTGNMEACKLFNNEIKTPAAKQKANTWITYSTAWAGYNKWSGATEKDAAKWQYKQYSDDQQHVLFGDWQVCFQTYLDLYSFVPAKKKVARAKEVMGHEADSEANDYMWWVDAFYMVMPTLTKMYKLTGDTKYLDKLYDNIRYSDSIMLDKETGLYFRDMRFVYPKHKASNGDKDFWARGDGWALAGLAKVLQDMPMTYPHYDFFVNRYRQLAH
;
A
#
# COMPACT_ATOMS: atom_id res chain seq x y z
N MET A 1 69.37 41.13 1.19
CA MET A 1 69.03 42.38 1.93
C MET A 1 67.52 42.36 2.27
N ARG A 2 67.34 42.33 3.52
CA ARG A 2 66.21 42.58 4.39
C ARG A 2 65.25 43.70 3.93
N LYS A 3 63.93 43.48 4.08
CA LYS A 3 63.10 44.39 4.90
C LYS A 3 61.86 43.70 5.37
N ARG A 4 61.70 43.53 6.66
CA ARG A 4 60.47 43.24 7.40
C ARG A 4 59.58 44.47 7.32
N MET A 5 58.28 44.26 7.13
CA MET A 5 57.27 45.26 7.41
C MET A 5 56.21 44.65 8.31
N VAL A 6 56.11 45.18 9.49
CA VAL A 6 55.13 44.87 10.54
C VAL A 6 53.87 45.72 10.20
N LEU A 7 52.74 45.12 10.10
CA LEU A 7 51.49 45.84 10.09
C LEU A 7 50.64 45.43 11.31
N LYS A 8 50.27 46.45 12.03
CA LYS A 8 49.51 46.47 13.26
C LYS A 8 48.06 45.98 13.04
N GLY A 9 47.56 45.28 14.06
CA GLY A 9 46.17 44.83 14.11
C GLY A 9 45.13 45.94 14.20
N SER A 10 44.03 45.67 13.59
CA SER A 10 42.76 46.35 13.89
C SER A 10 41.71 45.25 14.16
N LYS A 11 41.23 45.27 15.40
CA LYS A 11 40.13 44.41 15.84
C LYS A 11 38.83 45.01 15.30
N MET A 12 38.22 44.34 14.34
CA MET A 12 36.85 44.63 13.94
C MET A 12 35.94 43.60 14.62
N LEU A 13 35.12 44.06 15.58
CA LEU A 13 34.05 43.31 16.18
C LEU A 13 32.93 43.18 15.14
N ALA A 14 32.79 41.98 14.57
CA ALA A 14 31.60 41.69 13.79
C ALA A 14 30.51 41.12 14.70
N SER A 15 29.49 41.93 14.97
CA SER A 15 28.24 41.51 15.64
C SER A 15 27.49 40.59 14.70
N VAL A 16 27.50 39.29 14.98
CA VAL A 16 26.64 38.33 14.31
C VAL A 16 25.23 38.46 14.92
N VAL A 17 24.37 39.13 14.22
CA VAL A 17 22.93 39.14 14.54
C VAL A 17 22.37 37.78 14.07
N THR A 18 22.19 36.86 15.01
CA THR A 18 21.51 35.59 14.75
C THR A 18 20.03 35.86 14.62
N LEU A 19 19.55 35.95 13.39
CA LEU A 19 18.12 36.00 13.06
C LEU A 19 17.54 34.60 13.27
N ILE A 20 16.94 34.36 14.44
CA ILE A 20 16.16 33.13 14.69
C ILE A 20 14.87 33.27 13.91
N LEU A 21 14.86 32.73 12.70
CA LEU A 21 13.62 32.44 11.99
C LEU A 21 12.91 31.30 12.73
N SER A 22 11.92 31.66 13.54
CA SER A 22 10.97 30.70 14.08
C SER A 22 10.07 30.22 12.94
N LEU A 23 10.49 29.14 12.29
CA LEU A 23 9.59 28.34 11.47
C LEU A 23 8.52 27.78 12.43
N PRO A 24 7.22 27.86 12.08
CA PRO A 24 6.22 27.15 12.84
C PRO A 24 6.56 25.66 12.74
N ALA A 25 6.94 25.06 13.87
CA ALA A 25 7.02 23.64 14.01
C ALA A 25 5.61 23.11 13.72
N PHE A 26 5.39 22.54 12.54
CA PHE A 26 4.32 21.58 12.35
C PHE A 26 4.60 20.48 13.37
N SER A 27 3.96 20.54 14.51
CA SER A 27 3.92 19.42 15.43
C SER A 27 3.13 18.31 14.73
N GLN A 28 3.82 17.49 13.97
CA GLN A 28 3.35 16.13 13.77
C GLN A 28 3.10 15.61 15.19
N GLY A 29 1.86 15.30 15.50
CA GLY A 29 1.48 14.79 16.79
C GLY A 29 2.26 13.48 17.05
N VAL A 30 3.45 13.63 17.60
CA VAL A 30 4.19 12.51 18.16
C VAL A 30 3.35 12.04 19.32
N SER A 31 2.66 10.92 19.14
CA SER A 31 1.96 10.25 20.23
C SER A 31 2.91 10.16 21.42
N SER A 32 2.43 10.50 22.61
CA SER A 32 3.26 10.37 23.82
C SER A 32 3.80 8.92 23.90
N PRO A 33 5.00 8.67 24.46
CA PRO A 33 5.52 7.31 24.60
C PRO A 33 4.50 6.32 25.15
N SER A 34 3.64 6.76 26.10
CA SER A 34 2.56 5.95 26.64
C SER A 34 1.48 5.56 25.61
N GLN A 35 1.19 6.42 24.64
CA GLN A 35 0.21 6.12 23.59
C GLN A 35 0.80 5.15 22.56
N THR A 36 2.06 5.33 22.19
CA THR A 36 2.78 4.40 21.30
C THR A 36 2.87 3.00 21.90
N GLU A 37 3.18 2.90 23.20
CA GLU A 37 3.19 1.61 23.92
C GLU A 37 1.81 0.94 23.90
N LYS A 38 0.73 1.67 24.21
CA LYS A 38 -0.65 1.13 24.17
C LYS A 38 -1.04 0.64 22.78
N VAL A 39 -0.67 1.37 21.73
CA VAL A 39 -0.91 0.96 20.34
C VAL A 39 -0.14 -0.32 20.02
N ALA A 40 1.15 -0.39 20.39
CA ALA A 40 1.96 -1.58 20.18
C ALA A 40 1.41 -2.80 20.93
N GLU A 41 0.99 -2.64 22.18
CA GLU A 41 0.34 -3.72 22.96
C GLU A 41 -0.96 -4.20 22.29
N THR A 42 -1.76 -3.27 21.75
CA THR A 42 -3.00 -3.61 21.05
C THR A 42 -2.71 -4.42 19.79
N ILE A 43 -1.72 -4.00 18.99
CA ILE A 43 -1.28 -4.73 17.79
C ILE A 43 -0.83 -6.15 18.17
N ILE A 44 -0.04 -6.29 19.22
CA ILE A 44 0.43 -7.60 19.71
C ILE A 44 -0.78 -8.47 20.09
N LYS A 45 -1.70 -7.97 20.92
CA LYS A 45 -2.88 -8.72 21.36
C LYS A 45 -3.73 -9.22 20.20
N VAL A 46 -4.02 -8.33 19.23
CA VAL A 46 -4.84 -8.68 18.06
C VAL A 46 -4.14 -9.71 17.19
N ASN A 47 -2.86 -9.52 16.92
CA ASN A 47 -2.10 -10.38 16.02
C ASN A 47 -1.83 -11.77 16.66
N ASP A 48 -1.46 -11.80 17.92
CA ASP A 48 -1.27 -13.05 18.66
C ASP A 48 -2.61 -13.81 18.79
N TYR A 49 -3.72 -13.10 19.07
CA TYR A 49 -5.04 -13.73 19.09
C TYR A 49 -5.35 -14.41 17.74
N TRP A 50 -5.18 -13.67 16.63
CA TRP A 50 -5.42 -14.24 15.30
C TRP A 50 -4.57 -15.49 15.06
N GLN A 51 -3.27 -15.42 15.26
CA GLN A 51 -2.34 -16.52 14.98
C GLN A 51 -2.54 -17.74 15.87
N ASN A 52 -3.03 -17.55 17.11
CA ASN A 52 -3.35 -18.64 18.04
C ASN A 52 -4.68 -19.34 17.70
N HIS A 53 -5.61 -18.67 17.02
CA HIS A 53 -6.94 -19.19 16.71
C HIS A 53 -7.14 -19.57 15.24
N ASN A 54 -6.19 -19.26 14.38
CA ASN A 54 -6.28 -19.56 12.95
C ASN A 54 -5.04 -20.32 12.49
N THR A 55 -5.26 -21.30 11.62
CA THR A 55 -4.14 -21.99 10.95
C THR A 55 -3.61 -21.15 9.77
N TYR A 56 -2.32 -21.28 9.50
CA TYR A 56 -1.74 -20.72 8.26
C TYR A 56 -2.15 -21.51 7.00
N LYS A 57 -2.82 -22.67 7.12
CA LYS A 57 -3.27 -23.51 6.01
C LYS A 57 -4.60 -23.01 5.45
N THR A 58 -4.63 -21.78 4.99
CA THR A 58 -5.80 -21.10 4.41
C THR A 58 -5.50 -20.66 2.97
N SER A 59 -6.55 -20.35 2.20
CA SER A 59 -6.44 -19.87 0.82
C SER A 59 -5.64 -18.55 0.72
N SER A 60 -5.06 -18.31 -0.45
CA SER A 60 -4.50 -17.00 -0.83
C SER A 60 -5.55 -16.01 -1.37
N PHE A 61 -6.84 -16.36 -1.36
CA PHE A 61 -7.93 -15.49 -1.72
C PHE A 61 -8.11 -14.34 -0.69
N TRP A 62 -8.72 -13.24 -1.08
CA TRP A 62 -8.75 -11.97 -0.34
C TRP A 62 -9.14 -12.09 1.13
N ASN A 63 -10.17 -12.90 1.44
CA ASN A 63 -10.71 -13.02 2.79
C ASN A 63 -9.71 -13.53 3.85
N TRP A 64 -8.64 -14.20 3.41
CA TRP A 64 -7.51 -14.61 4.23
C TRP A 64 -6.27 -13.75 3.98
N ALA A 65 -6.02 -13.40 2.71
CA ALA A 65 -4.82 -12.68 2.31
C ALA A 65 -4.72 -11.28 2.93
N VAL A 66 -5.84 -10.57 3.14
CA VAL A 66 -5.83 -9.23 3.75
C VAL A 66 -5.30 -9.22 5.18
N TYR A 67 -5.50 -10.29 5.96
CA TYR A 67 -4.85 -10.42 7.26
C TYR A 67 -3.32 -10.34 7.12
N HIS A 68 -2.76 -11.08 6.18
CA HIS A 68 -1.32 -11.13 5.97
C HIS A 68 -0.74 -9.80 5.46
N THR A 69 -1.52 -9.01 4.69
CA THR A 69 -1.08 -7.65 4.33
C THR A 69 -0.98 -6.74 5.56
N GLY A 70 -1.95 -6.80 6.47
CA GLY A 70 -1.91 -6.08 7.74
C GLY A 70 -0.78 -6.56 8.66
N ASN A 71 -0.55 -7.87 8.70
CA ASN A 71 0.56 -8.46 9.45
C ASN A 71 1.92 -7.95 8.95
N MET A 72 2.10 -7.75 7.64
CA MET A 72 3.34 -7.16 7.09
C MET A 72 3.52 -5.70 7.51
N GLU A 73 2.45 -4.90 7.57
CA GLU A 73 2.55 -3.52 8.07
C GLU A 73 2.92 -3.49 9.56
N ALA A 74 2.35 -4.38 10.37
CA ALA A 74 2.75 -4.55 11.77
C ALA A 74 4.23 -4.94 11.88
N CYS A 75 4.72 -5.87 11.05
CA CYS A 75 6.13 -6.25 11.02
C CYS A 75 7.05 -5.08 10.67
N LYS A 76 6.67 -4.26 9.69
CA LYS A 76 7.45 -3.06 9.30
C LYS A 76 7.49 -2.06 10.45
N LEU A 77 6.36 -1.77 11.09
CA LEU A 77 6.28 -0.87 12.25
C LEU A 77 7.20 -1.34 13.38
N PHE A 78 7.15 -2.64 13.72
CA PHE A 78 7.94 -3.20 14.83
C PHE A 78 9.43 -3.29 14.51
N ASN A 79 9.81 -3.48 13.26
CA ASN A 79 11.21 -3.49 12.85
C ASN A 79 11.82 -2.10 12.69
N ASN A 80 11.04 -1.14 12.20
CA ASN A 80 11.57 0.16 11.75
C ASN A 80 11.36 1.27 12.78
N GLU A 81 10.24 1.26 13.53
CA GLU A 81 9.86 2.35 14.43
C GLU A 81 10.05 1.98 15.90
N ILE A 82 9.54 0.82 16.34
CA ILE A 82 9.59 0.43 17.76
C ILE A 82 10.98 -0.07 18.14
N LYS A 83 11.67 -0.82 17.30
CA LYS A 83 13.11 -1.20 17.35
C LYS A 83 13.62 -1.87 18.63
N THR A 84 12.78 -2.26 19.58
CA THR A 84 13.24 -3.00 20.76
C THR A 84 13.55 -4.47 20.42
N PRO A 85 14.42 -5.17 21.18
CA PRO A 85 14.64 -6.60 20.97
C PRO A 85 13.34 -7.43 21.01
N ALA A 86 12.44 -7.13 21.94
CA ALA A 86 11.15 -7.79 22.05
C ALA A 86 10.26 -7.52 20.83
N ALA A 87 10.23 -6.29 20.32
CA ALA A 87 9.49 -5.94 19.11
C ALA A 87 10.03 -6.70 17.88
N LYS A 88 11.34 -6.75 17.71
CA LYS A 88 11.97 -7.52 16.62
C LYS A 88 11.65 -9.01 16.71
N GLN A 89 11.65 -9.57 17.90
CA GLN A 89 11.29 -10.97 18.10
C GLN A 89 9.82 -11.23 17.69
N LYS A 90 8.90 -10.34 18.08
CA LYS A 90 7.49 -10.42 17.65
C LYS A 90 7.35 -10.33 16.13
N ALA A 91 7.99 -9.35 15.49
CA ALA A 91 7.98 -9.21 14.04
C ALA A 91 8.48 -10.48 13.34
N ASN A 92 9.55 -11.10 13.83
CA ASN A 92 10.08 -12.35 13.29
C ASN A 92 9.08 -13.52 13.41
N THR A 93 8.36 -13.61 14.54
CA THR A 93 7.29 -14.61 14.71
C THR A 93 6.19 -14.42 13.65
N TRP A 94 5.74 -13.19 13.48
CA TRP A 94 4.69 -12.84 12.52
C TRP A 94 5.12 -13.02 11.06
N ILE A 95 6.39 -12.70 10.74
CA ILE A 95 6.98 -12.99 9.42
C ILE A 95 7.00 -14.50 9.17
N THR A 96 7.36 -15.31 10.19
CA THR A 96 7.37 -16.77 10.08
C THR A 96 5.99 -17.34 9.80
N TYR A 97 4.96 -16.84 10.47
CA TYR A 97 3.57 -17.25 10.25
C TYR A 97 3.11 -16.92 8.81
N SER A 98 3.33 -15.69 8.35
CA SER A 98 2.97 -15.32 6.97
C SER A 98 3.82 -16.03 5.91
N THR A 99 5.08 -16.37 6.23
CA THR A 99 5.94 -17.18 5.35
C THR A 99 5.40 -18.61 5.23
N ALA A 100 4.93 -19.20 6.31
CA ALA A 100 4.31 -20.53 6.30
C ALA A 100 3.03 -20.55 5.45
N TRP A 101 2.16 -19.52 5.59
CA TRP A 101 0.97 -19.35 4.76
C TRP A 101 1.32 -19.18 3.28
N ALA A 102 2.28 -18.31 2.95
CA ALA A 102 2.72 -18.09 1.58
C ALA A 102 3.31 -19.38 0.96
N GLY A 103 4.09 -20.15 1.75
CA GLY A 103 4.64 -21.43 1.35
C GLY A 103 3.57 -22.49 1.12
N TYR A 104 2.54 -22.55 1.96
CA TYR A 104 1.38 -23.44 1.80
C TYR A 104 0.66 -23.16 0.46
N ASN A 105 0.48 -21.89 0.11
CA ASN A 105 -0.10 -21.45 -1.15
C ASN A 105 0.91 -21.44 -2.31
N LYS A 106 2.11 -22.02 -2.15
CA LYS A 106 3.17 -22.09 -3.17
C LYS A 106 3.52 -20.72 -3.78
N TRP A 107 3.36 -19.65 -3.01
CA TRP A 107 3.62 -18.27 -3.44
C TRP A 107 2.76 -17.86 -4.64
N SER A 108 1.52 -18.36 -4.72
CA SER A 108 0.58 -18.14 -5.82
C SER A 108 -0.74 -17.58 -5.31
N GLY A 109 -1.41 -16.77 -6.15
CA GLY A 109 -2.84 -16.53 -6.12
C GLY A 109 -3.58 -17.64 -6.85
N ALA A 110 -4.50 -17.31 -7.76
CA ALA A 110 -5.12 -18.28 -8.66
C ALA A 110 -4.07 -19.00 -9.53
N THR A 111 -4.33 -20.29 -9.84
CA THR A 111 -3.29 -21.21 -10.31
C THR A 111 -3.35 -21.54 -11.79
N GLU A 112 -4.36 -21.06 -12.54
CA GLU A 112 -4.41 -21.27 -14.01
C GLU A 112 -3.12 -20.76 -14.66
N LYS A 113 -2.51 -21.59 -15.52
CA LYS A 113 -1.23 -21.31 -16.16
C LYS A 113 -1.38 -20.74 -17.58
N ASP A 114 -2.45 -21.12 -18.25
CA ASP A 114 -2.73 -20.66 -19.61
C ASP A 114 -3.28 -19.22 -19.56
N ALA A 115 -2.47 -18.26 -19.95
CA ALA A 115 -2.84 -16.85 -19.93
C ALA A 115 -4.06 -16.52 -20.81
N ALA A 116 -4.33 -17.33 -21.84
CA ALA A 116 -5.51 -17.17 -22.68
C ALA A 116 -6.83 -17.45 -21.94
N LYS A 117 -6.76 -18.12 -20.78
CA LYS A 117 -7.91 -18.43 -19.92
C LYS A 117 -8.08 -17.48 -18.74
N TRP A 118 -7.17 -16.53 -18.54
CA TRP A 118 -7.20 -15.64 -17.39
C TRP A 118 -8.38 -14.66 -17.44
N GLN A 119 -9.11 -14.58 -16.34
CA GLN A 119 -10.35 -13.80 -16.20
C GLN A 119 -10.24 -12.80 -15.05
N TYR A 120 -11.14 -11.76 -15.07
CA TYR A 120 -11.26 -10.74 -14.00
C TYR A 120 -12.59 -10.00 -13.98
N LYS A 121 -13.46 -10.12 -15.01
CA LYS A 121 -14.59 -9.20 -15.23
C LYS A 121 -15.80 -9.40 -14.33
N GLN A 122 -15.81 -10.43 -13.51
CA GLN A 122 -16.86 -10.69 -12.52
C GLN A 122 -16.26 -11.32 -11.26
N TYR A 123 -17.00 -11.23 -10.16
CA TYR A 123 -16.62 -11.89 -8.92
C TYR A 123 -16.61 -13.41 -9.09
N SER A 124 -15.49 -14.02 -8.79
CA SER A 124 -15.34 -15.46 -8.68
C SER A 124 -14.08 -15.83 -7.90
N ASP A 125 -14.14 -16.94 -7.16
CA ASP A 125 -13.01 -17.55 -6.45
C ASP A 125 -12.39 -18.75 -7.20
N ASP A 126 -12.81 -18.98 -8.46
CA ASP A 126 -12.21 -20.03 -9.28
C ASP A 126 -10.77 -19.70 -9.73
N GLN A 127 -10.05 -20.72 -10.14
CA GLN A 127 -8.63 -20.66 -10.45
C GLN A 127 -8.30 -20.01 -11.81
N GLN A 128 -9.30 -19.71 -12.63
CA GLN A 128 -9.13 -18.96 -13.89
C GLN A 128 -9.15 -17.45 -13.67
N HIS A 129 -9.68 -16.97 -12.53
CA HIS A 129 -9.75 -15.55 -12.21
C HIS A 129 -8.40 -14.96 -11.77
N VAL A 130 -7.35 -15.28 -12.51
CA VAL A 130 -5.94 -14.90 -12.22
C VAL A 130 -5.75 -13.39 -12.16
N LEU A 131 -6.43 -12.64 -13.03
CA LEU A 131 -6.33 -11.19 -13.12
C LEU A 131 -7.36 -10.48 -12.22
N PHE A 132 -8.08 -11.21 -11.38
CA PHE A 132 -9.04 -10.65 -10.44
C PHE A 132 -8.33 -10.22 -9.14
N GLY A 133 -8.54 -8.98 -8.72
CA GLY A 133 -7.82 -8.38 -7.59
C GLY A 133 -7.86 -9.19 -6.30
N ASP A 134 -8.97 -9.90 -6.04
CA ASP A 134 -9.14 -10.75 -4.87
C ASP A 134 -8.15 -11.95 -4.82
N TRP A 135 -7.62 -12.36 -5.97
CA TRP A 135 -6.51 -13.30 -6.05
C TRP A 135 -5.13 -12.62 -6.09
N GLN A 136 -5.07 -11.32 -6.44
CA GLN A 136 -3.79 -10.61 -6.56
C GLN A 136 -3.32 -9.99 -5.23
N VAL A 137 -4.23 -9.74 -4.28
CA VAL A 137 -3.90 -9.13 -2.98
C VAL A 137 -2.82 -9.88 -2.20
N CYS A 138 -2.73 -11.20 -2.34
CA CYS A 138 -1.70 -12.03 -1.71
C CYS A 138 -0.27 -11.65 -2.15
N PHE A 139 -0.13 -11.11 -3.36
CA PHE A 139 1.17 -10.66 -3.88
C PHE A 139 1.76 -9.51 -3.08
N GLN A 140 0.95 -8.66 -2.45
CA GLN A 140 1.45 -7.64 -1.52
C GLN A 140 2.31 -8.28 -0.43
N THR A 141 1.77 -9.32 0.22
CA THR A 141 2.48 -10.07 1.27
C THR A 141 3.72 -10.77 0.73
N TYR A 142 3.65 -11.39 -0.45
CA TYR A 142 4.78 -12.11 -1.03
C TYR A 142 5.93 -11.16 -1.39
N LEU A 143 5.63 -9.99 -1.91
CA LEU A 143 6.60 -8.94 -2.21
C LEU A 143 7.24 -8.37 -0.93
N ASP A 144 6.46 -8.14 0.13
CA ASP A 144 6.98 -7.73 1.43
C ASP A 144 7.87 -8.83 2.04
N LEU A 145 7.47 -10.09 2.01
CA LEU A 145 8.30 -11.22 2.48
C LEU A 145 9.58 -11.41 1.64
N TYR A 146 9.54 -11.05 0.36
CA TYR A 146 10.75 -11.02 -0.47
C TYR A 146 11.72 -9.93 -0.01
N SER A 147 11.23 -8.75 0.37
CA SER A 147 12.10 -7.67 0.86
C SER A 147 12.81 -7.99 2.17
N PHE A 148 12.21 -8.81 3.04
CA PHE A 148 12.88 -9.29 4.27
C PHE A 148 13.93 -10.38 3.98
N VAL A 149 13.59 -11.36 3.14
CA VAL A 149 14.48 -12.47 2.78
C VAL A 149 14.27 -12.82 1.30
N PRO A 150 15.15 -12.31 0.40
CA PRO A 150 14.99 -12.52 -1.03
C PRO A 150 15.09 -14.00 -1.44
N ALA A 151 14.11 -14.45 -2.25
CA ALA A 151 14.15 -15.74 -2.92
C ALA A 151 13.27 -15.69 -4.18
N LYS A 152 13.80 -16.03 -5.35
CA LYS A 152 13.11 -15.91 -6.65
C LYS A 152 11.69 -16.48 -6.65
N LYS A 153 11.49 -17.64 -6.02
CA LYS A 153 10.19 -18.31 -5.94
C LYS A 153 9.08 -17.46 -5.29
N LYS A 154 9.44 -16.54 -4.38
CA LYS A 154 8.46 -15.70 -3.65
C LYS A 154 7.74 -14.70 -4.55
N VAL A 155 8.36 -14.29 -5.63
CA VAL A 155 7.86 -13.24 -6.53
C VAL A 155 7.64 -13.70 -7.97
N ALA A 156 7.89 -14.99 -8.27
CA ALA A 156 7.79 -15.48 -9.64
C ALA A 156 6.38 -15.35 -10.21
N ARG A 157 5.34 -15.76 -9.44
CA ARG A 157 3.95 -15.67 -9.89
C ARG A 157 3.46 -14.21 -9.92
N ALA A 158 3.86 -13.40 -8.94
CA ALA A 158 3.53 -11.97 -8.96
C ALA A 158 4.12 -11.28 -10.20
N LYS A 159 5.37 -11.57 -10.57
CA LYS A 159 5.98 -11.05 -11.80
C LYS A 159 5.25 -11.48 -13.07
N GLU A 160 4.84 -12.74 -13.14
CA GLU A 160 4.10 -13.28 -14.29
C GLU A 160 2.75 -12.58 -14.45
N VAL A 161 1.94 -12.52 -13.39
CA VAL A 161 0.57 -11.99 -13.44
C VAL A 161 0.56 -10.48 -13.58
N MET A 162 1.30 -9.77 -12.73
CA MET A 162 1.34 -8.30 -12.75
C MET A 162 2.09 -7.77 -13.98
N GLY A 163 3.07 -8.54 -14.51
CA GLY A 163 3.71 -8.23 -15.78
C GLY A 163 2.73 -8.30 -16.95
N HIS A 164 1.95 -9.36 -17.02
CA HIS A 164 0.88 -9.50 -18.03
C HIS A 164 -0.14 -8.34 -17.95
N GLU A 165 -0.59 -7.99 -16.73
CA GLU A 165 -1.50 -6.86 -16.55
C GLU A 165 -0.86 -5.54 -16.99
N ALA A 166 0.38 -5.28 -16.59
CA ALA A 166 1.08 -4.04 -16.94
C ALA A 166 1.34 -3.90 -18.44
N ASP A 167 1.55 -5.02 -19.14
CA ASP A 167 1.80 -5.03 -20.59
C ASP A 167 0.49 -5.04 -21.42
N SER A 168 -0.66 -5.22 -20.78
CA SER A 168 -1.97 -5.24 -21.45
C SER A 168 -2.43 -3.82 -21.83
N GLU A 169 -3.18 -3.69 -22.91
CA GLU A 169 -3.89 -2.45 -23.28
C GLU A 169 -5.13 -2.19 -22.42
N ALA A 170 -5.69 -3.24 -21.76
CA ALA A 170 -6.86 -3.12 -20.90
C ALA A 170 -6.54 -2.34 -19.62
N ASN A 171 -7.44 -1.43 -19.23
CA ASN A 171 -7.30 -0.60 -18.02
C ASN A 171 -8.52 -0.76 -17.08
N ASP A 172 -9.36 -1.78 -17.28
CA ASP A 172 -10.59 -2.05 -16.54
C ASP A 172 -10.44 -3.11 -15.45
N TYR A 173 -9.22 -3.38 -14.99
CA TYR A 173 -8.95 -4.37 -13.92
C TYR A 173 -9.53 -3.98 -12.57
N MET A 174 -9.65 -2.67 -12.31
CA MET A 174 -10.23 -2.15 -11.07
C MET A 174 -11.67 -1.64 -11.28
N TRP A 175 -12.56 -2.52 -11.76
CA TRP A 175 -13.97 -2.19 -12.09
C TRP A 175 -14.89 -2.12 -10.86
N TRP A 176 -14.40 -2.42 -9.66
CA TRP A 176 -15.09 -2.25 -8.36
C TRP A 176 -14.13 -1.69 -7.31
N VAL A 177 -14.68 -0.99 -6.32
CA VAL A 177 -13.89 -0.15 -5.41
C VAL A 177 -12.90 -0.93 -4.54
N ASP A 178 -13.21 -2.18 -4.16
CA ASP A 178 -12.30 -3.02 -3.34
C ASP A 178 -10.97 -3.28 -4.06
N ALA A 179 -10.98 -3.31 -5.40
CA ALA A 179 -9.77 -3.51 -6.20
C ALA A 179 -8.68 -2.47 -5.89
N PHE A 180 -9.06 -1.29 -5.39
CA PHE A 180 -8.11 -0.27 -4.99
C PHE A 180 -7.15 -0.77 -3.90
N TYR A 181 -7.66 -1.48 -2.91
CA TYR A 181 -6.81 -2.12 -1.91
C TYR A 181 -6.12 -3.38 -2.45
N MET A 182 -6.83 -4.17 -3.24
CA MET A 182 -6.34 -5.48 -3.68
C MET A 182 -5.21 -5.36 -4.70
N VAL A 183 -5.30 -4.41 -5.64
CA VAL A 183 -4.42 -4.30 -6.82
C VAL A 183 -3.39 -3.17 -6.69
N MET A 184 -3.81 -1.95 -6.31
CA MET A 184 -2.94 -0.76 -6.38
C MET A 184 -1.61 -0.93 -5.62
N PRO A 185 -1.58 -1.42 -4.35
CA PRO A 185 -0.31 -1.58 -3.64
C PRO A 185 0.57 -2.67 -4.24
N THR A 186 -0.02 -3.65 -4.95
CA THR A 186 0.77 -4.66 -5.65
C THR A 186 1.56 -4.04 -6.80
N LEU A 187 0.95 -3.14 -7.57
CA LEU A 187 1.60 -2.44 -8.67
C LEU A 187 2.75 -1.55 -8.18
N THR A 188 2.57 -0.77 -7.10
CA THR A 188 3.68 0.03 -6.54
C THR A 188 4.82 -0.83 -5.99
N LYS A 189 4.51 -1.96 -5.35
CA LYS A 189 5.53 -2.92 -4.90
C LYS A 189 6.25 -3.60 -6.07
N MET A 190 5.58 -3.84 -7.19
CA MET A 190 6.22 -4.34 -8.42
C MET A 190 7.18 -3.29 -8.99
N TYR A 191 6.81 -2.01 -9.00
CA TYR A 191 7.73 -0.93 -9.34
C TYR A 191 8.97 -0.94 -8.42
N LYS A 192 8.79 -1.01 -7.10
CA LYS A 192 9.93 -1.10 -6.16
C LYS A 192 10.82 -2.30 -6.39
N LEU A 193 10.26 -3.42 -6.81
CA LEU A 193 11.01 -4.65 -7.09
C LEU A 193 11.82 -4.56 -8.39
N THR A 194 11.30 -3.88 -9.41
CA THR A 194 11.83 -3.93 -10.79
C THR A 194 12.49 -2.63 -11.24
N GLY A 195 12.10 -1.49 -10.69
CA GLY A 195 12.45 -0.17 -11.17
C GLY A 195 11.69 0.26 -12.44
N ASP A 196 10.76 -0.56 -12.96
CA ASP A 196 10.05 -0.33 -14.21
C ASP A 196 8.78 0.50 -13.98
N THR A 197 8.73 1.71 -14.57
CA THR A 197 7.61 2.65 -14.40
C THR A 197 6.31 2.16 -15.00
N LYS A 198 6.33 1.18 -15.91
CA LYS A 198 5.11 0.62 -16.50
C LYS A 198 4.07 0.18 -15.47
N TYR A 199 4.50 -0.26 -14.27
CA TYR A 199 3.60 -0.63 -13.18
C TYR A 199 2.90 0.59 -12.58
N LEU A 200 3.57 1.73 -12.49
CA LEU A 200 2.97 2.98 -12.02
C LEU A 200 2.05 3.57 -13.08
N ASP A 201 2.43 3.47 -14.36
CA ASP A 201 1.64 3.94 -15.49
C ASP A 201 0.34 3.12 -15.59
N LYS A 202 0.43 1.78 -15.49
CA LYS A 202 -0.74 0.90 -15.43
C LYS A 202 -1.64 1.21 -14.23
N LEU A 203 -1.06 1.50 -13.05
CA LEU A 203 -1.82 1.92 -11.88
C LEU A 203 -2.59 3.21 -12.15
N TYR A 204 -1.95 4.20 -12.76
CA TYR A 204 -2.57 5.48 -13.11
C TYR A 204 -3.71 5.29 -14.11
N ASP A 205 -3.52 4.50 -15.15
CA ASP A 205 -4.55 4.23 -16.15
C ASP A 205 -5.75 3.48 -15.56
N ASN A 206 -5.50 2.47 -14.74
CA ASN A 206 -6.55 1.71 -14.04
C ASN A 206 -7.39 2.59 -13.12
N ILE A 207 -6.79 3.47 -12.31
CA ILE A 207 -7.55 4.36 -11.42
C ILE A 207 -8.31 5.42 -12.21
N ARG A 208 -7.76 5.93 -13.32
CA ARG A 208 -8.46 6.84 -14.22
C ARG A 208 -9.70 6.20 -14.86
N TYR A 209 -9.60 4.94 -15.26
CA TYR A 209 -10.77 4.18 -15.71
C TYR A 209 -11.80 4.05 -14.59
N SER A 210 -11.38 3.64 -13.40
CA SER A 210 -12.26 3.50 -12.23
C SER A 210 -12.95 4.82 -11.87
N ASP A 211 -12.23 5.95 -11.90
CA ASP A 211 -12.80 7.28 -11.73
C ASP A 211 -13.91 7.57 -12.76
N SER A 212 -13.73 7.14 -13.99
CA SER A 212 -14.69 7.41 -15.06
C SER A 212 -16.01 6.66 -14.90
N ILE A 213 -16.00 5.51 -14.20
CA ILE A 213 -17.18 4.62 -14.09
C ILE A 213 -17.87 4.65 -12.73
N MET A 214 -17.17 5.03 -11.64
CA MET A 214 -17.73 4.90 -10.29
C MET A 214 -17.39 6.04 -9.32
N LEU A 215 -16.63 7.08 -9.73
CA LEU A 215 -16.39 8.23 -8.87
C LEU A 215 -17.58 9.19 -8.91
N ASP A 216 -18.13 9.52 -7.76
CA ASP A 216 -19.06 10.65 -7.61
C ASP A 216 -18.26 11.96 -7.50
N LYS A 217 -18.32 12.78 -8.54
CA LYS A 217 -17.55 14.03 -8.61
C LYS A 217 -18.01 15.09 -7.62
N GLU A 218 -19.24 15.01 -7.13
CA GLU A 218 -19.80 15.96 -6.19
C GLU A 218 -19.27 15.71 -4.78
N THR A 219 -19.23 14.46 -4.34
CA THR A 219 -18.80 14.09 -2.99
C THR A 219 -17.34 13.65 -2.91
N GLY A 220 -16.76 13.20 -4.03
CA GLY A 220 -15.44 12.60 -4.08
C GLY A 220 -15.37 11.15 -3.59
N LEU A 221 -16.52 10.55 -3.25
CA LEU A 221 -16.63 9.16 -2.84
C LEU A 221 -16.81 8.24 -4.06
N TYR A 222 -16.58 6.95 -3.86
CA TYR A 222 -16.81 5.95 -4.88
C TYR A 222 -18.08 5.16 -4.64
N PHE A 223 -18.86 4.96 -5.70
CA PHE A 223 -19.85 3.90 -5.70
C PHE A 223 -19.14 2.54 -5.74
N ARG A 224 -19.81 1.48 -5.26
CA ARG A 224 -19.27 0.13 -5.22
C ARG A 224 -18.69 -0.33 -6.58
N ASP A 225 -19.48 -0.13 -7.63
CA ASP A 225 -19.14 -0.37 -9.03
C ASP A 225 -20.15 0.36 -9.95
N MET A 226 -19.97 0.29 -11.26
CA MET A 226 -20.83 0.97 -12.24
C MET A 226 -22.33 0.65 -12.14
N ARG A 227 -22.73 -0.45 -11.50
CA ARG A 227 -24.15 -0.84 -11.31
C ARG A 227 -24.81 -0.04 -10.19
N PHE A 228 -24.02 0.50 -9.26
CA PHE A 228 -24.48 1.26 -8.10
C PHE A 228 -24.42 2.77 -8.28
N VAL A 229 -24.08 3.25 -9.48
CA VAL A 229 -23.94 4.68 -9.77
C VAL A 229 -25.31 5.34 -9.81
N TYR A 230 -25.47 6.46 -9.07
CA TYR A 230 -26.65 7.31 -9.10
C TYR A 230 -26.82 7.99 -10.48
N PRO A 231 -28.06 8.17 -11.00
CA PRO A 231 -29.37 7.80 -10.42
C PRO A 231 -29.86 6.39 -10.80
N LYS A 232 -29.06 5.56 -11.48
CA LYS A 232 -29.44 4.20 -11.89
C LYS A 232 -29.71 3.30 -10.68
N HIS A 233 -28.94 3.48 -9.62
CA HIS A 233 -29.14 2.84 -8.33
C HIS A 233 -29.32 3.91 -7.26
N LYS A 234 -30.17 3.62 -6.26
CA LYS A 234 -30.48 4.49 -5.14
C LYS A 234 -30.61 3.67 -3.86
N ALA A 235 -30.26 4.26 -2.74
CA ALA A 235 -30.61 3.74 -1.43
C ALA A 235 -32.13 3.74 -1.23
N SER A 236 -32.64 3.06 -0.22
CA SER A 236 -34.08 2.94 0.07
C SER A 236 -34.79 4.27 0.31
N ASN A 237 -34.05 5.29 0.74
CA ASN A 237 -34.55 6.67 0.94
C ASN A 237 -34.48 7.53 -0.34
N GLY A 238 -34.00 6.98 -1.47
CA GLY A 238 -33.88 7.69 -2.74
C GLY A 238 -32.53 8.40 -2.97
N ASP A 239 -31.64 8.42 -1.99
CA ASP A 239 -30.34 9.08 -2.05
C ASP A 239 -29.26 8.25 -2.76
N LYS A 240 -28.05 8.83 -2.90
CA LYS A 240 -26.86 8.12 -3.36
C LYS A 240 -26.49 7.00 -2.39
N ASP A 241 -26.21 5.82 -2.92
CA ASP A 241 -25.88 4.62 -2.13
C ASP A 241 -24.37 4.41 -2.11
N PHE A 242 -23.72 5.01 -1.10
CA PHE A 242 -22.28 4.82 -0.87
C PHE A 242 -22.01 3.67 0.11
N TRP A 243 -20.95 2.96 -0.15
CA TRP A 243 -20.53 1.85 0.68
C TRP A 243 -19.24 2.18 1.45
N ALA A 244 -19.38 2.61 2.70
CA ALA A 244 -18.27 3.09 3.55
C ALA A 244 -17.07 2.13 3.62
N ARG A 245 -17.30 0.80 3.64
CA ARG A 245 -16.19 -0.17 3.60
C ARG A 245 -15.43 -0.10 2.28
N GLY A 246 -16.10 0.14 1.17
CA GLY A 246 -15.48 0.30 -0.15
C GLY A 246 -14.57 1.52 -0.20
N ASP A 247 -15.06 2.68 0.26
CA ASP A 247 -14.24 3.90 0.37
C ASP A 247 -13.08 3.71 1.36
N GLY A 248 -13.28 2.94 2.44
CA GLY A 248 -12.21 2.54 3.36
C GLY A 248 -11.13 1.70 2.68
N TRP A 249 -11.50 0.78 1.76
CA TRP A 249 -10.53 0.05 0.93
C TRP A 249 -9.75 0.98 0.01
N ALA A 250 -10.44 1.92 -0.64
CA ALA A 250 -9.80 2.91 -1.53
C ALA A 250 -8.82 3.78 -0.77
N LEU A 251 -9.21 4.32 0.40
CA LEU A 251 -8.36 5.13 1.25
C LEU A 251 -7.11 4.37 1.72
N ALA A 252 -7.28 3.15 2.23
CA ALA A 252 -6.18 2.31 2.70
C ALA A 252 -5.25 1.91 1.54
N GLY A 253 -5.80 1.60 0.37
CA GLY A 253 -5.04 1.30 -0.83
C GLY A 253 -4.17 2.48 -1.27
N LEU A 254 -4.74 3.70 -1.32
CA LEU A 254 -4.01 4.93 -1.65
C LEU A 254 -2.92 5.25 -0.61
N ALA A 255 -3.19 5.04 0.69
CA ALA A 255 -2.17 5.21 1.73
C ALA A 255 -0.95 4.30 1.48
N LYS A 256 -1.18 3.02 1.13
CA LYS A 256 -0.10 2.06 0.81
C LYS A 256 0.61 2.43 -0.50
N VAL A 257 -0.11 2.92 -1.50
CA VAL A 257 0.49 3.43 -2.76
C VAL A 257 1.47 4.57 -2.48
N LEU A 258 1.07 5.56 -1.68
CA LEU A 258 1.90 6.73 -1.36
C LEU A 258 3.12 6.40 -0.48
N GLN A 259 3.12 5.28 0.25
CA GLN A 259 4.31 4.78 0.96
C GLN A 259 5.40 4.27 0.00
N ASP A 260 5.01 3.74 -1.15
CA ASP A 260 5.90 3.04 -2.07
C ASP A 260 6.19 3.84 -3.37
N MET A 261 5.33 4.79 -3.74
CA MET A 261 5.45 5.59 -4.96
C MET A 261 6.50 6.70 -4.79
N PRO A 262 7.44 6.86 -5.74
CA PRO A 262 8.41 7.96 -5.67
C PRO A 262 7.72 9.31 -5.94
N MET A 263 8.07 10.34 -5.16
CA MET A 263 7.56 11.70 -5.35
C MET A 263 7.91 12.31 -6.72
N THR A 264 8.91 11.73 -7.41
CA THR A 264 9.31 12.14 -8.76
C THR A 264 8.45 11.53 -9.87
N TYR A 265 7.50 10.65 -9.53
CA TYR A 265 6.58 10.10 -10.53
C TYR A 265 5.67 11.22 -11.06
N PRO A 266 5.50 11.38 -12.38
CA PRO A 266 4.78 12.52 -12.99
C PRO A 266 3.35 12.70 -12.47
N HIS A 267 2.68 11.61 -12.06
CA HIS A 267 1.31 11.65 -11.56
C HIS A 267 1.22 11.51 -10.03
N TYR A 268 2.32 11.68 -9.27
CA TYR A 268 2.34 11.57 -7.80
C TYR A 268 1.27 12.44 -7.14
N ASP A 269 1.15 13.71 -7.55
CA ASP A 269 0.18 14.66 -7.00
C ASP A 269 -1.28 14.25 -7.24
N PHE A 270 -1.56 13.51 -8.31
CA PHE A 270 -2.89 12.94 -8.53
C PHE A 270 -3.27 11.99 -7.40
N PHE A 271 -2.38 11.09 -6.98
CA PHE A 271 -2.61 10.14 -5.89
C PHE A 271 -2.72 10.83 -4.54
N VAL A 272 -1.88 11.85 -4.28
CA VAL A 272 -1.97 12.67 -3.05
C VAL A 272 -3.33 13.37 -2.96
N ASN A 273 -3.77 13.98 -4.05
CA ASN A 273 -5.05 14.71 -4.07
C ASN A 273 -6.23 13.75 -3.92
N ARG A 274 -6.18 12.57 -4.54
CA ARG A 274 -7.21 11.55 -4.37
C ARG A 274 -7.27 11.02 -2.94
N TYR A 275 -6.12 10.75 -2.33
CA TYR A 275 -6.04 10.37 -0.92
C TYR A 275 -6.65 11.43 0.01
N ARG A 276 -6.28 12.70 -0.19
CA ARG A 276 -6.82 13.82 0.62
C ARG A 276 -8.32 13.96 0.45
N GLN A 277 -8.83 13.82 -0.77
CA GLN A 277 -10.26 13.92 -1.05
C GLN A 277 -11.07 12.85 -0.31
N LEU A 278 -10.59 11.61 -0.25
CA LEU A 278 -11.24 10.51 0.47
C LEU A 278 -11.08 10.60 1.99
N ALA A 279 -10.07 11.33 2.49
CA ALA A 279 -9.79 11.47 3.92
C ALA A 279 -10.62 12.58 4.60
N HIS A 280 -11.30 13.41 3.83
CA HIS A 280 -12.18 14.49 4.32
C HIS A 280 -13.65 14.05 4.37
#